data_610a8f8a4ff7025bb468a06c65decbb5
#
_entry.id   610a8f8a4ff7025bb468a06c65decbb5
#
_cell.length_a   1.000
_cell.length_b   1.000
_cell.length_c   1.000
_cell.angle_alpha   90.00
_cell.angle_beta   90.00
_cell.angle_gamma   90.00
#
_symmetry.space_group_name_H-M   'P 1'
#
loop_
_entity.id
_entity.type
_entity.pdbx_description
1 polymer ?
#
loop_
_entity_poly.entity_id
_entity_poly.type
_entity_poly.pdbx_seq_one_letter_code
_entity_poly.pdbx_strand_id
1 'polypeptide(L)'
;MTGVLQFGALLAQLMSHRALDCASLAASAGIAPAQVQAVLDGQAPTERLLRGLGPVLGLHAADLFVLAGQSVPDDLTPITRNPNWSIDTVVYNTMVMPAENRRPLLAAIRAQPLVRREGRGGVDRPYHRYEPGFGAVLLELAHSRNLTWTGTAKALYAVTDGRIYLSASTIGGIGRSTVEATPELVAGFAGVLGIPAPDLAALGGIHMPDDLPPLHSRAADVAAIVWEARRLTTTQLQEIELTSRHLAGR
;
A
#
# COMPACT_ATOMS: atom_id res chain seq x y z
N MET A 1 9.23 17.99 -18.10
CA MET A 1 10.03 16.74 -18.20
C MET A 1 9.45 15.80 -17.14
N THR A 2 8.57 14.91 -17.56
CA THR A 2 7.96 13.88 -16.69
C THR A 2 9.01 12.80 -16.46
N GLY A 3 9.76 12.91 -15.36
CA GLY A 3 10.80 11.93 -15.01
C GLY A 3 10.14 10.62 -14.61
N VAL A 4 10.50 9.54 -15.29
CA VAL A 4 10.27 8.18 -14.79
C VAL A 4 10.93 8.13 -13.42
N LEU A 5 10.13 7.87 -12.36
CA LEU A 5 10.68 7.69 -11.02
C LEU A 5 11.58 6.46 -11.05
N GLN A 6 12.89 6.67 -11.06
CA GLN A 6 13.86 5.58 -11.00
C GLN A 6 13.93 5.06 -9.56
N PHE A 7 13.82 3.76 -9.38
CA PHE A 7 13.86 3.13 -8.06
C PHE A 7 15.10 3.54 -7.25
N GLY A 8 16.26 3.67 -7.91
CA GLY A 8 17.48 4.14 -7.25
C GLY A 8 17.33 5.53 -6.61
N ALA A 9 16.64 6.45 -7.29
CA ALA A 9 16.36 7.78 -6.73
C ALA A 9 15.40 7.71 -5.54
N LEU A 10 14.33 6.91 -5.62
CA LEU A 10 13.40 6.67 -4.50
C LEU A 10 14.12 6.05 -3.30
N LEU A 11 14.97 5.06 -3.55
CA LEU A 11 15.77 4.41 -2.51
C LEU A 11 16.74 5.40 -1.87
N ALA A 12 17.43 6.23 -2.66
CA ALA A 12 18.34 7.26 -2.16
C ALA A 12 17.62 8.28 -1.26
N GLN A 13 16.41 8.73 -1.67
CA GLN A 13 15.58 9.64 -0.85
C GLN A 13 15.20 9.01 0.49
N LEU A 14 14.76 7.74 0.48
CA LEU A 14 14.40 7.02 1.71
C LEU A 14 15.61 6.78 2.61
N MET A 15 16.76 6.41 2.03
CA MET A 15 18.01 6.23 2.77
C MET A 15 18.46 7.55 3.40
N SER A 16 18.42 8.65 2.65
CA SER A 16 18.77 9.99 3.16
C SER A 16 17.84 10.39 4.32
N HIS A 17 16.52 10.19 4.15
CA HIS A 17 15.54 10.49 5.19
C HIS A 17 15.80 9.71 6.49
N ARG A 18 16.19 8.43 6.36
CA ARG A 18 16.45 7.55 7.51
C ARG A 18 17.91 7.58 7.99
N ALA A 19 18.75 8.42 7.44
CA ALA A 19 20.20 8.48 7.70
C ALA A 19 20.87 7.09 7.55
N LEU A 20 20.48 6.31 6.54
CA LEU A 20 21.05 4.99 6.23
C LEU A 20 22.14 5.14 5.18
N ASP A 21 23.30 4.51 5.39
CA ASP A 21 24.32 4.34 4.39
C ASP A 21 24.17 3.01 3.62
N CYS A 22 24.82 2.93 2.45
CA CYS A 22 24.74 1.77 1.57
C CYS A 22 25.28 0.48 2.23
N ALA A 23 26.35 0.57 3.03
CA ALA A 23 26.97 -0.60 3.65
C ALA A 23 26.08 -1.16 4.78
N SER A 24 25.53 -0.30 5.63
CA SER A 24 24.60 -0.68 6.69
C SER A 24 23.33 -1.28 6.15
N LEU A 25 22.74 -0.69 5.11
CA LEU A 25 21.55 -1.22 4.44
C LEU A 25 21.81 -2.62 3.83
N ALA A 26 22.92 -2.76 3.11
CA ALA A 26 23.32 -4.01 2.48
C ALA A 26 23.57 -5.12 3.51
N ALA A 27 24.30 -4.82 4.57
CA ALA A 27 24.59 -5.76 5.66
C ALA A 27 23.31 -6.25 6.33
N SER A 28 22.38 -5.33 6.65
CA SER A 28 21.10 -5.66 7.28
C SER A 28 20.21 -6.49 6.36
N ALA A 29 20.28 -6.28 5.04
CA ALA A 29 19.52 -7.03 4.05
C ALA A 29 20.17 -8.35 3.61
N GLY A 30 21.39 -8.65 4.06
CA GLY A 30 22.13 -9.86 3.68
C GLY A 30 22.51 -9.87 2.19
N ILE A 31 22.81 -8.69 1.61
CA ILE A 31 23.19 -8.49 0.22
C ILE A 31 24.54 -7.80 0.10
N ALA A 32 25.20 -7.94 -1.06
CA ALA A 32 26.47 -7.26 -1.28
C ALA A 32 26.26 -5.73 -1.44
N PRO A 33 27.08 -4.86 -0.80
CA PRO A 33 26.98 -3.41 -0.96
C PRO A 33 27.02 -2.94 -2.41
N ALA A 34 27.79 -3.61 -3.26
CA ALA A 34 27.87 -3.33 -4.69
C ALA A 34 26.50 -3.47 -5.41
N GLN A 35 25.61 -4.34 -4.94
CA GLN A 35 24.27 -4.50 -5.53
C GLN A 35 23.36 -3.31 -5.18
N VAL A 36 23.45 -2.80 -3.95
CA VAL A 36 22.73 -1.57 -3.55
C VAL A 36 23.27 -0.38 -4.33
N GLN A 37 24.61 -0.25 -4.41
CA GLN A 37 25.23 0.84 -5.17
C GLN A 37 24.84 0.82 -6.64
N ALA A 38 24.86 -0.33 -7.28
CA ALA A 38 24.43 -0.47 -8.68
C ALA A 38 23.00 0.03 -8.92
N VAL A 39 22.09 -0.21 -7.97
CA VAL A 39 20.71 0.31 -8.03
C VAL A 39 20.65 1.81 -7.82
N LEU A 40 21.44 2.36 -6.89
CA LEU A 40 21.55 3.81 -6.69
C LEU A 40 22.11 4.49 -7.95
N ASP A 41 23.00 3.81 -8.67
CA ASP A 41 23.57 4.25 -9.96
C ASP A 41 22.62 4.05 -11.15
N GLY A 42 21.37 3.60 -10.91
CA GLY A 42 20.33 3.50 -11.92
C GLY A 42 20.14 2.11 -12.55
N GLN A 43 20.81 1.06 -12.07
CA GLN A 43 20.52 -0.30 -12.51
C GLN A 43 19.17 -0.79 -11.97
N ALA A 44 18.47 -1.59 -12.76
CA ALA A 44 17.23 -2.21 -12.31
C ALA A 44 17.50 -3.18 -11.15
N PRO A 45 16.74 -3.11 -10.04
CA PRO A 45 16.90 -4.02 -8.93
C PRO A 45 16.48 -5.45 -9.29
N THR A 46 17.17 -6.43 -8.73
CA THR A 46 16.78 -7.83 -8.85
C THR A 46 15.65 -8.16 -7.87
N GLU A 47 14.85 -9.19 -8.18
CA GLU A 47 13.82 -9.70 -7.26
C GLU A 47 14.39 -10.04 -5.87
N ARG A 48 15.54 -10.70 -5.81
CA ARG A 48 16.22 -11.04 -4.55
C ARG A 48 16.54 -9.80 -3.73
N LEU A 49 17.01 -8.74 -4.36
CA LEU A 49 17.32 -7.47 -3.70
C LEU A 49 16.05 -6.83 -3.14
N LEU A 50 14.98 -6.74 -3.94
CA LEU A 50 13.71 -6.17 -3.49
C LEU A 50 13.12 -6.94 -2.30
N ARG A 51 13.17 -8.28 -2.33
CA ARG A 51 12.70 -9.11 -1.20
C ARG A 51 13.56 -8.93 0.05
N GLY A 52 14.88 -8.80 -0.10
CA GLY A 52 15.81 -8.59 1.02
C GLY A 52 15.68 -7.22 1.67
N LEU A 53 15.41 -6.17 0.90
CA LEU A 53 15.25 -4.82 1.41
C LEU A 53 13.94 -4.61 2.20
N GLY A 54 12.87 -5.35 1.87
CA GLY A 54 11.56 -5.18 2.49
C GLY A 54 11.60 -5.17 4.02
N PRO A 55 12.04 -6.25 4.68
CA PRO A 55 12.11 -6.32 6.15
C PRO A 55 12.97 -5.22 6.78
N VAL A 56 14.10 -4.87 6.15
CA VAL A 56 15.04 -3.86 6.65
C VAL A 56 14.43 -2.47 6.59
N LEU A 57 13.69 -2.18 5.52
CA LEU A 57 12.99 -0.91 5.33
C LEU A 57 11.60 -0.90 6.02
N GLY A 58 11.17 -2.00 6.65
CA GLY A 58 9.83 -2.10 7.23
C GLY A 58 8.72 -1.93 6.19
N LEU A 59 9.01 -2.28 4.93
CA LEU A 59 8.08 -2.26 3.81
C LEU A 59 7.74 -3.69 3.39
N HIS A 60 6.55 -3.88 2.85
CA HIS A 60 6.24 -5.16 2.24
C HIS A 60 7.04 -5.34 0.94
N ALA A 61 7.50 -6.55 0.67
CA ALA A 61 8.23 -6.82 -0.57
C ALA A 61 7.42 -6.39 -1.81
N ALA A 62 6.11 -6.60 -1.82
CA ALA A 62 5.23 -6.15 -2.91
C ALA A 62 5.33 -4.63 -3.15
N ASP A 63 5.47 -3.83 -2.09
CA ASP A 63 5.60 -2.38 -2.21
C ASP A 63 6.90 -1.99 -2.93
N LEU A 64 7.99 -2.71 -2.65
CA LEU A 64 9.27 -2.47 -3.32
C LEU A 64 9.23 -2.82 -4.81
N PHE A 65 8.49 -3.86 -5.22
CA PHE A 65 8.26 -4.14 -6.64
C PHE A 65 7.47 -3.01 -7.31
N VAL A 66 6.43 -2.49 -6.64
CA VAL A 66 5.67 -1.33 -7.14
C VAL A 66 6.58 -0.10 -7.29
N LEU A 67 7.37 0.22 -6.26
CA LEU A 67 8.31 1.35 -6.27
C LEU A 67 9.37 1.19 -7.36
N ALA A 68 9.78 -0.05 -7.67
CA ALA A 68 10.73 -0.36 -8.74
C ALA A 68 10.09 -0.34 -10.14
N GLY A 69 8.78 -0.11 -10.26
CA GLY A 69 8.07 -0.21 -11.53
C GLY A 69 8.07 -1.62 -12.13
N GLN A 70 8.31 -2.63 -11.29
CA GLN A 70 8.36 -4.04 -11.71
C GLN A 70 7.04 -4.75 -11.42
N SER A 71 6.74 -5.77 -12.21
CA SER A 71 5.60 -6.64 -11.95
C SER A 71 5.76 -7.33 -10.60
N VAL A 72 4.75 -7.20 -9.75
CA VAL A 72 4.73 -7.89 -8.46
C VAL A 72 4.59 -9.39 -8.70
N PRO A 73 5.47 -10.24 -8.13
CA PRO A 73 5.39 -11.70 -8.28
C PRO A 73 4.05 -12.28 -7.81
N ASP A 74 3.64 -13.40 -8.40
CA ASP A 74 2.33 -14.01 -8.15
C ASP A 74 2.08 -14.36 -6.67
N ASP A 75 3.13 -14.75 -5.94
CA ASP A 75 3.04 -15.04 -4.50
C ASP A 75 2.83 -13.79 -3.63
N LEU A 76 3.12 -12.61 -4.18
CA LEU A 76 2.96 -11.31 -3.51
C LEU A 76 1.74 -10.51 -3.99
N THR A 77 1.11 -10.90 -5.09
CA THR A 77 -0.08 -10.21 -5.61
C THR A 77 -1.36 -10.63 -4.89
N PRO A 78 -2.41 -9.79 -4.87
CA PRO A 78 -3.73 -10.20 -4.40
C PRO A 78 -4.24 -11.43 -5.17
N ILE A 79 -4.79 -12.43 -4.47
CA ILE A 79 -5.29 -13.67 -5.10
C ILE A 79 -6.45 -13.38 -6.04
N THR A 80 -7.38 -12.55 -5.59
CA THR A 80 -8.54 -12.14 -6.39
C THR A 80 -8.47 -10.65 -6.62
N ARG A 81 -8.24 -10.25 -7.86
CA ARG A 81 -8.45 -8.86 -8.29
C ARG A 81 -9.92 -8.68 -8.64
N ASN A 82 -10.78 -8.74 -7.65
CA ASN A 82 -12.20 -8.48 -7.88
C ASN A 82 -12.46 -6.98 -7.70
N PRO A 83 -12.92 -6.26 -8.74
CA PRO A 83 -13.35 -4.87 -8.59
C PRO A 83 -14.60 -4.74 -7.70
N ASN A 84 -15.22 -5.83 -7.31
CA ASN A 84 -16.49 -5.83 -6.60
C ASN A 84 -16.31 -5.94 -5.07
N TRP A 85 -15.90 -4.88 -4.40
CA TRP A 85 -16.51 -4.30 -3.21
C TRP A 85 -16.42 -5.03 -1.85
N SER A 86 -16.03 -6.28 -1.72
CA SER A 86 -16.02 -6.92 -0.38
C SER A 86 -15.03 -6.26 0.56
N ILE A 87 -13.81 -5.94 0.11
CA ILE A 87 -12.83 -5.25 0.95
C ILE A 87 -13.27 -3.82 1.29
N ASP A 88 -13.95 -3.14 0.35
CA ASP A 88 -14.48 -1.79 0.56
C ASP A 88 -15.53 -1.79 1.68
N THR A 89 -16.36 -2.84 1.76
CA THR A 89 -17.37 -3.01 2.81
C THR A 89 -16.71 -3.37 4.15
N VAL A 90 -15.71 -4.25 4.15
CA VAL A 90 -14.94 -4.59 5.35
C VAL A 90 -14.30 -3.33 5.94
N VAL A 91 -13.63 -2.52 5.12
CA VAL A 91 -13.04 -1.23 5.55
C VAL A 91 -14.12 -0.30 6.14
N TYR A 92 -15.25 -0.16 5.45
CA TYR A 92 -16.34 0.66 5.95
C TYR A 92 -16.86 0.19 7.32
N ASN A 93 -17.03 -1.13 7.50
CA ASN A 93 -17.50 -1.68 8.78
C ASN A 93 -16.51 -1.42 9.92
N THR A 94 -15.20 -1.30 9.66
CA THR A 94 -14.22 -0.94 10.71
C THR A 94 -14.45 0.43 11.31
N MET A 95 -15.13 1.35 10.59
CA MET A 95 -15.40 2.70 11.08
C MET A 95 -16.41 2.70 12.23
N VAL A 96 -17.42 1.86 12.14
CA VAL A 96 -18.52 1.77 13.11
C VAL A 96 -18.32 0.62 14.11
N MET A 97 -17.31 -0.22 13.86
CA MET A 97 -16.97 -1.36 14.70
C MET A 97 -16.33 -0.90 16.01
N PRO A 98 -16.75 -1.43 17.18
CA PRO A 98 -16.05 -1.25 18.43
C PRO A 98 -14.56 -1.60 18.32
N ALA A 99 -13.70 -0.85 19.01
CA ALA A 99 -12.26 -1.00 18.89
C ALA A 99 -11.78 -2.42 19.23
N GLU A 100 -12.40 -3.04 20.26
CA GLU A 100 -12.14 -4.40 20.72
C GLU A 100 -12.43 -5.47 19.66
N ASN A 101 -13.33 -5.20 18.70
CA ASN A 101 -13.73 -6.15 17.66
C ASN A 101 -12.81 -6.15 16.43
N ARG A 102 -11.91 -5.15 16.27
CA ARG A 102 -10.99 -5.10 15.13
C ARG A 102 -9.92 -6.19 15.17
N ARG A 103 -9.41 -6.52 16.36
CA ARG A 103 -8.48 -7.65 16.55
C ARG A 103 -9.11 -9.00 16.24
N PRO A 104 -10.31 -9.34 16.73
CA PRO A 104 -11.07 -10.51 16.30
C PRO A 104 -11.27 -10.59 14.78
N LEU A 105 -11.62 -9.48 14.11
CA LEU A 105 -11.74 -9.46 12.66
C LEU A 105 -10.41 -9.80 11.98
N LEU A 106 -9.31 -9.17 12.39
CA LEU A 106 -7.98 -9.46 11.84
C LEU A 106 -7.57 -10.93 12.08
N ALA A 107 -7.89 -11.48 13.25
CA ALA A 107 -7.66 -12.89 13.55
C ALA A 107 -8.47 -13.81 12.64
N ALA A 108 -9.75 -13.50 12.39
CA ALA A 108 -10.60 -14.24 11.46
C ALA A 108 -10.06 -14.22 10.01
N ILE A 109 -9.54 -13.07 9.55
CA ILE A 109 -8.88 -12.94 8.25
C ILE A 109 -7.64 -13.84 8.18
N ARG A 110 -6.79 -13.81 9.21
CA ARG A 110 -5.56 -14.61 9.28
C ARG A 110 -5.80 -16.11 9.39
N ALA A 111 -6.91 -16.51 10.00
CA ALA A 111 -7.31 -17.92 10.13
C ALA A 111 -7.82 -18.52 8.81
N GLN A 112 -8.15 -17.71 7.80
CA GLN A 112 -8.56 -18.24 6.51
C GLN A 112 -7.43 -19.03 5.84
N PRO A 113 -7.71 -20.23 5.30
CA PRO A 113 -6.70 -21.05 4.66
C PRO A 113 -6.14 -20.34 3.42
N LEU A 114 -4.82 -20.46 3.23
CA LEU A 114 -4.18 -19.96 2.02
C LEU A 114 -4.57 -20.84 0.85
N VAL A 115 -5.21 -20.23 -0.14
CA VAL A 115 -5.55 -20.91 -1.40
C VAL A 115 -4.46 -20.62 -2.42
N ARG A 116 -3.93 -21.69 -3.05
CA ARG A 116 -2.96 -21.54 -4.14
C ARG A 116 -3.67 -20.94 -5.35
N ARG A 117 -3.06 -19.94 -5.95
CA ARG A 117 -3.59 -19.36 -7.20
C ARG A 117 -3.54 -20.40 -8.32
N GLU A 118 -4.67 -20.66 -8.97
CA GLU A 118 -4.72 -21.42 -10.21
C GLU A 118 -4.67 -20.43 -11.39
N GLY A 119 -3.53 -20.46 -12.11
CA GLY A 119 -3.30 -19.66 -13.31
C GLY A 119 -2.69 -18.26 -13.09
N ARG A 120 -2.16 -17.68 -14.16
CA ARG A 120 -1.64 -16.31 -14.22
C ARG A 120 -2.81 -15.30 -14.22
N GLY A 121 -3.32 -14.99 -13.05
CA GLY A 121 -4.47 -14.10 -12.88
C GLY A 121 -4.15 -12.62 -12.85
N GLY A 122 -3.30 -12.14 -13.72
CA GLY A 122 -3.14 -10.70 -13.94
C GLY A 122 -4.27 -10.20 -14.83
N VAL A 123 -5.40 -9.75 -14.29
CA VAL A 123 -6.34 -8.95 -15.09
C VAL A 123 -5.67 -7.60 -15.33
N ASP A 124 -5.13 -7.42 -16.55
CA ASP A 124 -4.68 -6.11 -17.00
C ASP A 124 -5.89 -5.17 -16.96
N ARG A 125 -5.85 -4.14 -16.14
CA ARG A 125 -6.90 -3.13 -16.06
C ARG A 125 -6.49 -1.97 -16.97
N PRO A 126 -6.88 -1.95 -18.25
CA PRO A 126 -6.37 -0.98 -19.22
C PRO A 126 -6.67 0.48 -18.85
N TYR A 127 -7.70 0.73 -18.04
CA TYR A 127 -8.05 2.07 -17.57
C TYR A 127 -7.33 2.50 -16.28
N HIS A 128 -6.46 1.65 -15.72
CA HIS A 128 -5.61 1.95 -14.57
C HIS A 128 -4.14 2.14 -14.96
N ARG A 129 -3.84 2.33 -16.24
CA ARG A 129 -2.51 2.74 -16.66
C ARG A 129 -2.35 4.22 -16.36
N TYR A 130 -1.48 4.51 -15.41
CA TYR A 130 -1.14 5.87 -15.05
C TYR A 130 0.15 6.29 -15.74
N GLU A 131 0.25 7.58 -16.08
CA GLU A 131 1.53 8.17 -16.43
C GLU A 131 2.47 8.11 -15.22
N PRO A 132 3.79 7.86 -15.45
CA PRO A 132 4.75 7.77 -14.35
C PRO A 132 4.74 9.02 -13.46
N GLY A 133 4.56 8.82 -12.16
CA GLY A 133 4.51 9.91 -11.19
C GLY A 133 4.20 9.38 -9.78
N PHE A 134 4.38 10.22 -8.77
CA PHE A 134 4.16 9.80 -7.37
C PHE A 134 2.69 9.42 -7.11
N GLY A 135 1.73 10.12 -7.70
CA GLY A 135 0.32 9.76 -7.62
C GLY A 135 0.03 8.37 -8.18
N ALA A 136 0.69 7.99 -9.30
CA ALA A 136 0.60 6.64 -9.84
C ALA A 136 1.13 5.59 -8.85
N VAL A 137 2.26 5.85 -8.22
CA VAL A 137 2.83 4.99 -7.18
C VAL A 137 1.87 4.79 -6.02
N LEU A 138 1.25 5.85 -5.50
CA LEU A 138 0.26 5.77 -4.42
C LEU A 138 -0.90 4.84 -4.80
N LEU A 139 -1.40 4.96 -6.03
CA LEU A 139 -2.52 4.13 -6.50
C LEU A 139 -2.10 2.67 -6.76
N GLU A 140 -0.90 2.43 -7.30
CA GLU A 140 -0.39 1.08 -7.48
C GLU A 140 -0.16 0.38 -6.14
N LEU A 141 0.34 1.10 -5.13
CA LEU A 141 0.43 0.60 -3.75
C LEU A 141 -0.95 0.27 -3.16
N ALA A 142 -1.98 1.09 -3.40
CA ALA A 142 -3.35 0.80 -3.01
C ALA A 142 -3.92 -0.42 -3.76
N HIS A 143 -3.66 -0.54 -5.07
CA HIS A 143 -4.05 -1.70 -5.87
C HIS A 143 -3.35 -2.98 -5.43
N SER A 144 -2.10 -2.92 -4.97
CA SER A 144 -1.40 -4.08 -4.40
C SER A 144 -2.08 -4.61 -3.13
N ARG A 145 -2.93 -3.82 -2.52
CA ARG A 145 -3.81 -4.17 -1.39
C ARG A 145 -5.24 -4.52 -1.81
N ASN A 146 -5.46 -4.71 -3.11
CA ASN A 146 -6.77 -4.99 -3.70
C ASN A 146 -7.82 -3.87 -3.51
N LEU A 147 -7.38 -2.64 -3.26
CA LEU A 147 -8.28 -1.48 -3.17
C LEU A 147 -8.63 -0.96 -4.56
N THR A 148 -9.93 -0.77 -4.79
CA THR A 148 -10.45 0.00 -5.93
C THR A 148 -10.32 1.50 -5.65
N TRP A 149 -10.64 2.36 -6.61
CA TRP A 149 -10.72 3.80 -6.34
C TRP A 149 -11.72 4.11 -5.22
N THR A 150 -12.89 3.47 -5.25
CA THR A 150 -13.91 3.60 -4.19
C THR A 150 -13.40 3.09 -2.87
N GLY A 151 -12.72 1.92 -2.86
CA GLY A 151 -12.12 1.34 -1.66
C GLY A 151 -11.03 2.22 -1.08
N THR A 152 -10.18 2.80 -1.94
CA THR A 152 -9.16 3.77 -1.52
C THR A 152 -9.79 5.00 -0.88
N ALA A 153 -10.84 5.57 -1.50
CA ALA A 153 -11.56 6.72 -0.93
C ALA A 153 -12.16 6.40 0.44
N LYS A 154 -12.80 5.24 0.58
CA LYS A 154 -13.36 4.78 1.88
C LYS A 154 -12.28 4.53 2.93
N ALA A 155 -11.12 3.95 2.52
CA ALA A 155 -10.01 3.72 3.42
C ALA A 155 -9.39 5.03 3.92
N LEU A 156 -9.18 6.01 3.03
CA LEU A 156 -8.73 7.35 3.39
C LEU A 156 -9.71 8.03 4.36
N TYR A 157 -11.01 7.96 4.06
CA TYR A 157 -12.04 8.49 4.96
C TYR A 157 -11.96 7.83 6.34
N ALA A 158 -11.79 6.49 6.39
CA ALA A 158 -11.73 5.74 7.65
C ALA A 158 -10.50 6.10 8.50
N VAL A 159 -9.31 6.20 7.90
CA VAL A 159 -8.07 6.46 8.65
C VAL A 159 -7.90 7.92 9.06
N THR A 160 -8.61 8.84 8.40
CA THR A 160 -8.56 10.28 8.69
C THR A 160 -9.78 10.79 9.48
N ASP A 161 -10.64 9.88 9.93
CA ASP A 161 -11.88 10.22 10.65
C ASP A 161 -12.78 11.19 9.89
N GLY A 162 -12.92 10.93 8.59
CA GLY A 162 -13.78 11.71 7.69
C GLY A 162 -13.17 12.99 7.12
N ARG A 163 -11.96 13.38 7.51
CA ARG A 163 -11.34 14.62 6.98
C ARG A 163 -11.07 14.54 5.49
N ILE A 164 -10.58 13.39 5.01
CA ILE A 164 -10.39 13.15 3.57
C ILE A 164 -11.65 12.47 3.02
N TYR A 165 -12.52 13.25 2.41
CA TYR A 165 -13.73 12.78 1.72
C TYR A 165 -13.61 13.03 0.22
N LEU A 166 -13.26 11.99 -0.52
CA LEU A 166 -12.99 12.06 -1.96
C LEU A 166 -13.91 11.13 -2.75
N SER A 167 -14.24 11.56 -3.97
CA SER A 167 -14.92 10.68 -4.93
C SER A 167 -13.93 9.69 -5.55
N ALA A 168 -14.44 8.58 -6.09
CA ALA A 168 -13.63 7.63 -6.85
C ALA A 168 -12.91 8.30 -8.03
N SER A 169 -13.56 9.25 -8.72
CA SER A 169 -12.96 9.98 -9.84
C SER A 169 -11.79 10.87 -9.39
N THR A 170 -11.87 11.47 -8.20
CA THR A 170 -10.78 12.25 -7.60
C THR A 170 -9.59 11.35 -7.28
N ILE A 171 -9.84 10.15 -6.72
CA ILE A 171 -8.79 9.14 -6.51
C ILE A 171 -8.10 8.79 -7.84
N GLY A 172 -8.88 8.52 -8.89
CA GLY A 172 -8.31 8.30 -10.23
C GLY A 172 -7.54 9.52 -10.77
N GLY A 173 -7.94 10.74 -10.39
CA GLY A 173 -7.23 11.98 -10.72
C GLY A 173 -5.84 12.07 -10.07
N ILE A 174 -5.70 11.57 -8.83
CA ILE A 174 -4.38 11.47 -8.15
C ILE A 174 -3.44 10.59 -8.98
N GLY A 175 -3.90 9.40 -9.37
CA GLY A 175 -3.10 8.48 -10.19
C GLY A 175 -2.68 9.08 -11.53
N ARG A 176 -3.51 9.94 -12.14
CA ARG A 176 -3.22 10.65 -13.39
C ARG A 176 -2.47 11.97 -13.19
N SER A 177 -2.08 12.30 -11.97
CA SER A 177 -1.42 13.56 -11.60
C SER A 177 -2.24 14.83 -11.99
N THR A 178 -3.56 14.69 -12.13
CA THR A 178 -4.50 15.82 -12.32
C THR A 178 -5.03 16.36 -10.98
N VAL A 179 -4.80 15.62 -9.90
CA VAL A 179 -5.05 16.02 -8.52
C VAL A 179 -3.72 15.88 -7.76
N GLU A 180 -3.33 16.92 -7.08
CA GLU A 180 -2.07 16.98 -6.35
C GLU A 180 -2.10 16.07 -5.10
N ALA A 181 -1.00 15.38 -4.84
CA ALA A 181 -0.79 14.63 -3.62
C ALA A 181 -0.33 15.57 -2.48
N THR A 182 -1.28 16.22 -1.82
CA THR A 182 -0.99 17.12 -0.69
C THR A 182 -0.40 16.35 0.51
N PRO A 183 0.33 17.01 1.44
CA PRO A 183 0.87 16.38 2.63
C PRO A 183 -0.18 15.62 3.45
N GLU A 184 -1.38 16.19 3.62
CA GLU A 184 -2.48 15.53 4.34
C GLU A 184 -2.94 14.25 3.61
N LEU A 185 -3.04 14.32 2.28
CA LEU A 185 -3.40 13.16 1.47
C LEU A 185 -2.35 12.07 1.56
N VAL A 186 -1.06 12.43 1.52
CA VAL A 186 0.06 11.49 1.70
C VAL A 186 0.03 10.86 3.09
N ALA A 187 -0.25 11.62 4.14
CA ALA A 187 -0.44 11.07 5.49
C ALA A 187 -1.62 10.07 5.54
N GLY A 188 -2.73 10.39 4.88
CA GLY A 188 -3.87 9.48 4.73
C GLY A 188 -3.48 8.18 4.02
N PHE A 189 -2.79 8.26 2.88
CA PHE A 189 -2.28 7.08 2.18
C PHE A 189 -1.31 6.27 3.04
N ALA A 190 -0.42 6.93 3.77
CA ALA A 190 0.50 6.27 4.71
C ALA A 190 -0.27 5.41 5.72
N GLY A 191 -1.35 5.96 6.29
CA GLY A 191 -2.22 5.23 7.20
C GLY A 191 -2.95 4.04 6.57
N VAL A 192 -3.38 4.15 5.32
CA VAL A 192 -4.01 3.04 4.58
C VAL A 192 -3.00 1.97 4.21
N LEU A 193 -1.81 2.39 3.81
CA LEU A 193 -0.74 1.51 3.31
C LEU A 193 0.04 0.83 4.44
N GLY A 194 -0.02 1.35 5.66
CA GLY A 194 0.81 0.90 6.77
C GLY A 194 2.29 1.28 6.60
N ILE A 195 2.57 2.34 5.85
CA ILE A 195 3.90 2.90 5.64
C ILE A 195 4.03 4.16 6.52
N PRO A 196 5.14 4.38 7.24
CA PRO A 196 5.34 5.63 7.98
C PRO A 196 5.15 6.86 7.08
N ALA A 197 4.37 7.84 7.53
CA ALA A 197 4.06 9.01 6.72
C ALA A 197 5.31 9.80 6.28
N PRO A 198 6.34 9.98 7.13
CA PRO A 198 7.58 10.62 6.71
C PRO A 198 8.32 9.85 5.60
N ASP A 199 8.31 8.52 5.63
CA ASP A 199 8.92 7.68 4.60
C ASP A 199 8.19 7.81 3.26
N LEU A 200 6.84 7.73 3.31
CA LEU A 200 6.04 7.86 2.09
C LEU A 200 6.18 9.26 1.48
N ALA A 201 6.25 10.29 2.31
CA ALA A 201 6.50 11.66 1.89
C ALA A 201 7.90 11.84 1.29
N ALA A 202 8.92 11.23 1.90
CA ALA A 202 10.29 11.23 1.37
C ALA A 202 10.34 10.61 -0.03
N LEU A 203 9.65 9.49 -0.26
CA LEU A 203 9.53 8.87 -1.60
C LEU A 203 8.92 9.82 -2.64
N GLY A 204 8.01 10.69 -2.22
CA GLY A 204 7.37 11.68 -3.10
C GLY A 204 8.10 13.02 -3.21
N GLY A 205 9.16 13.22 -2.44
CA GLY A 205 9.81 14.53 -2.31
C GLY A 205 8.89 15.59 -1.69
N ILE A 206 7.95 15.16 -0.83
CA ILE A 206 6.92 16.02 -0.23
C ILE A 206 7.36 16.40 1.18
N HIS A 207 7.36 17.69 1.47
CA HIS A 207 7.59 18.19 2.82
C HIS A 207 6.35 17.99 3.69
N MET A 208 6.52 17.36 4.86
CA MET A 208 5.43 17.15 5.82
C MET A 208 5.44 18.25 6.87
N PRO A 209 4.37 19.06 6.97
CA PRO A 209 4.23 20.02 8.07
C PRO A 209 4.12 19.34 9.44
N ASP A 210 4.67 20.00 10.48
CA ASP A 210 4.64 19.47 11.85
C ASP A 210 3.25 19.51 12.48
N ASP A 211 2.35 20.35 11.97
CA ASP A 211 1.00 20.60 12.48
C ASP A 211 -0.09 19.76 11.81
N LEU A 212 0.29 18.74 11.03
CA LEU A 212 -0.69 17.85 10.41
C LEU A 212 -1.53 17.12 11.47
N PRO A 213 -2.86 17.10 11.30
CA PRO A 213 -3.73 16.38 12.22
C PRO A 213 -3.36 14.89 12.26
N PRO A 214 -3.33 14.26 13.45
CA PRO A 214 -3.00 12.84 13.56
C PRO A 214 -4.05 11.98 12.84
N LEU A 215 -3.63 10.81 12.37
CA LEU A 215 -4.55 9.79 11.87
C LEU A 215 -5.40 9.25 13.02
N HIS A 216 -6.57 8.73 12.67
CA HIS A 216 -7.42 8.08 13.67
C HIS A 216 -6.74 6.83 14.24
N SER A 217 -6.96 6.51 15.52
CA SER A 217 -6.37 5.36 16.20
C SER A 217 -6.61 4.00 15.51
N ARG A 218 -7.65 3.91 14.66
CA ARG A 218 -7.95 2.73 13.85
C ARG A 218 -7.04 2.54 12.64
N ALA A 219 -6.21 3.51 12.28
CA ALA A 219 -5.44 3.47 11.03
C ALA A 219 -4.55 2.22 10.92
N ALA A 220 -3.85 1.86 12.00
CA ALA A 220 -3.02 0.66 12.02
C ALA A 220 -3.84 -0.63 11.83
N ASP A 221 -5.03 -0.72 12.43
CA ASP A 221 -5.94 -1.86 12.26
C ASP A 221 -6.45 -1.94 10.81
N VAL A 222 -6.84 -0.80 10.22
CA VAL A 222 -7.29 -0.74 8.82
C VAL A 222 -6.18 -1.19 7.88
N ALA A 223 -4.95 -0.68 8.04
CA ALA A 223 -3.81 -1.08 7.23
C ALA A 223 -3.56 -2.60 7.31
N ALA A 224 -3.55 -3.16 8.53
CA ALA A 224 -3.35 -4.59 8.73
C ALA A 224 -4.48 -5.43 8.11
N ILE A 225 -5.74 -5.03 8.29
CA ILE A 225 -6.91 -5.71 7.71
C ILE A 225 -6.83 -5.70 6.19
N VAL A 226 -6.58 -4.56 5.58
CA VAL A 226 -6.49 -4.42 4.12
C VAL A 226 -5.33 -5.25 3.57
N TRP A 227 -4.17 -5.22 4.24
CA TRP A 227 -3.02 -6.02 3.85
C TRP A 227 -3.30 -7.52 3.89
N GLU A 228 -3.84 -8.02 4.99
CA GLU A 228 -4.10 -9.45 5.14
C GLU A 228 -5.26 -9.93 4.24
N ALA A 229 -6.31 -9.12 4.08
CA ALA A 229 -7.46 -9.48 3.25
C ALA A 229 -7.12 -9.63 1.76
N ARG A 230 -6.02 -9.01 1.28
CA ARG A 230 -5.59 -9.11 -0.13
C ARG A 230 -5.28 -10.55 -0.59
N ARG A 231 -4.97 -11.45 0.34
CA ARG A 231 -4.65 -12.86 0.09
C ARG A 231 -5.88 -13.77 0.02
N LEU A 232 -7.07 -13.23 0.24
CA LEU A 232 -8.31 -13.99 0.28
C LEU A 232 -8.96 -14.13 -1.10
N THR A 233 -9.59 -15.25 -1.33
CA THR A 233 -10.45 -15.48 -2.50
C THR A 233 -11.74 -14.66 -2.38
N THR A 234 -12.51 -14.55 -3.47
CA THR A 234 -13.81 -13.87 -3.45
C THR A 234 -14.75 -14.47 -2.41
N THR A 235 -14.83 -15.79 -2.33
CA THR A 235 -15.70 -16.48 -1.35
C THR A 235 -15.26 -16.17 0.08
N GLN A 236 -13.96 -16.27 0.38
CA GLN A 236 -13.43 -15.93 1.70
C GLN A 236 -13.65 -14.46 2.05
N LEU A 237 -13.50 -13.54 1.09
CA LEU A 237 -13.80 -12.11 1.32
C LEU A 237 -15.28 -11.87 1.64
N GLN A 238 -16.21 -12.62 1.02
CA GLN A 238 -17.64 -12.55 1.34
C GLN A 238 -17.93 -13.05 2.76
N GLU A 239 -17.29 -14.13 3.20
CA GLU A 239 -17.39 -14.63 4.57
C GLU A 239 -16.85 -13.61 5.59
N ILE A 240 -15.71 -13.00 5.29
CA ILE A 240 -15.12 -11.95 6.14
C ILE A 240 -16.00 -10.69 6.14
N GLU A 241 -16.64 -10.35 5.03
CA GLU A 241 -17.61 -9.25 4.99
C GLU A 241 -18.78 -9.50 5.94
N LEU A 242 -19.38 -10.71 5.94
CA LEU A 242 -20.44 -11.08 6.88
C LEU A 242 -19.97 -11.01 8.33
N THR A 243 -18.77 -11.55 8.60
CA THR A 243 -18.13 -11.48 9.92
C THR A 243 -17.95 -10.02 10.34
N SER A 244 -17.49 -9.15 9.44
CA SER A 244 -17.27 -7.74 9.74
C SER A 244 -18.56 -6.99 10.05
N ARG A 245 -19.68 -7.33 9.38
CA ARG A 245 -21.01 -6.78 9.69
C ARG A 245 -21.48 -7.18 11.10
N HIS A 246 -21.37 -8.46 11.41
CA HIS A 246 -21.72 -8.97 12.74
C HIS A 246 -20.91 -8.28 13.84
N LEU A 247 -19.59 -8.18 13.68
CA LEU A 247 -18.70 -7.50 14.63
C LEU A 247 -18.96 -5.98 14.73
N ALA A 248 -19.53 -5.39 13.69
CA ALA A 248 -19.96 -3.99 13.68
C ALA A 248 -21.37 -3.78 14.24
N GLY A 249 -22.07 -4.84 14.67
CA GLY A 249 -23.42 -4.77 15.20
C GLY A 249 -24.50 -4.52 14.13
N ARG A 250 -24.28 -5.03 12.90
CA ARG A 250 -25.17 -4.84 11.73
C ARG A 250 -25.68 -6.16 11.18
#